data_b2b1cbffaebc841c71467e93ff4da215
#
_entry.id   b2b1cbffaebc841c71467e93ff4da215
#
_cell.length_a   1.000
_cell.length_b   1.000
_cell.length_c   1.000
_cell.angle_alpha   90.00
_cell.angle_beta   90.00
_cell.angle_gamma   90.00
#
_symmetry.space_group_name_H-M   'P 1'
#
loop_
_entity.id
_entity.type
_entity.pdbx_description
1 polymer ?
#
loop_
_entity_poly.entity_id
_entity_poly.type
_entity_poly.pdbx_seq_one_letter_code
_entity_poly.pdbx_strand_id
1 'polypeptide(L)'
;FSGYTDIAIGIAMLLGFSLNINFNSPYKALNVSDFWRRWHISLSTWLRDYLYIPMGGNRSGSFFSYFMMFIVILFVSLIAQSWYVPVIFAGFVLVIFLGARFSSTFKRWIDANVNLMLTMVLGGLWHGASLNFIVWGALNGFGLVVYKLFKNISPWGDKSKWYNRTIGLTITL
;
A
#
# COMPACT_ATOMS: atom_id res chain seq x y z
N PHE A 1 -8.45 15.59 -9.64
CA PHE A 1 -7.86 15.84 -8.30
C PHE A 1 -6.68 16.82 -8.35
N SER A 2 -5.70 16.68 -9.25
CA SER A 2 -4.54 17.58 -9.31
C SER A 2 -4.97 19.04 -9.54
N GLY A 3 -5.77 19.32 -10.56
CA GLY A 3 -6.23 20.68 -10.86
C GLY A 3 -7.03 21.32 -9.73
N TYR A 4 -7.91 20.54 -9.06
CA TYR A 4 -8.62 21.03 -7.88
C TYR A 4 -7.66 21.41 -6.74
N THR A 5 -6.63 20.60 -6.52
CA THR A 5 -5.62 20.86 -5.49
C THR A 5 -4.79 22.10 -5.82
N ASP A 6 -4.43 22.30 -7.10
CA ASP A 6 -3.68 23.46 -7.55
C ASP A 6 -4.49 24.76 -7.36
N ILE A 7 -5.81 24.74 -7.65
CA ILE A 7 -6.71 25.85 -7.37
C ILE A 7 -6.80 26.13 -5.86
N ALA A 8 -6.94 25.08 -5.03
CA ALA A 8 -7.02 25.25 -3.58
C ALA A 8 -5.72 25.84 -3.00
N ILE A 9 -4.56 25.42 -3.50
CA ILE A 9 -3.25 25.98 -3.12
C ILE A 9 -3.18 27.47 -3.53
N GLY A 10 -3.59 27.81 -4.74
CA GLY A 10 -3.59 29.18 -5.22
C GLY A 10 -4.48 30.12 -4.37
N ILE A 11 -5.70 29.67 -4.05
CA ILE A 11 -6.62 30.44 -3.19
C ILE A 11 -6.03 30.56 -1.77
N ALA A 12 -5.49 29.52 -1.20
CA ALA A 12 -4.87 29.55 0.12
C ALA A 12 -3.70 30.56 0.17
N MET A 13 -2.86 30.57 -0.88
CA MET A 13 -1.75 31.54 -1.00
C MET A 13 -2.24 32.98 -1.05
N LEU A 14 -3.34 33.25 -1.75
CA LEU A 14 -3.97 34.60 -1.79
C LEU A 14 -4.46 35.02 -0.38
N LEU A 15 -4.86 34.08 0.45
CA LEU A 15 -5.29 34.31 1.83
C LEU A 15 -4.13 34.28 2.85
N GLY A 16 -2.89 34.14 2.38
CA GLY A 16 -1.71 34.10 3.24
C GLY A 16 -1.40 32.74 3.89
N PHE A 17 -2.06 31.65 3.44
CA PHE A 17 -1.82 30.29 3.93
C PHE A 17 -0.92 29.50 2.97
N SER A 18 0.02 28.74 3.54
CA SER A 18 0.84 27.79 2.80
C SER A 18 0.29 26.38 2.98
N LEU A 19 -0.14 25.74 1.87
CA LEU A 19 -0.59 24.34 1.84
C LEU A 19 0.49 23.45 1.26
N ASN A 20 0.55 22.20 1.78
CA ASN A 20 1.47 21.19 1.28
C ASN A 20 1.07 20.69 -0.12
N ILE A 21 2.06 20.47 -0.98
CA ILE A 21 1.86 19.83 -2.28
C ILE A 21 1.50 18.36 -2.06
N ASN A 22 0.31 17.96 -2.54
CA ASN A 22 -0.18 16.58 -2.44
C ASN A 22 0.02 15.76 -3.72
N PHE A 23 0.18 16.40 -4.87
CA PHE A 23 0.39 15.74 -6.16
C PHE A 23 1.61 16.34 -6.85
N ASN A 24 2.62 15.50 -7.08
CA ASN A 24 3.87 15.89 -7.73
C ASN A 24 4.06 15.09 -9.03
N SER A 25 3.29 15.45 -10.08
CA SER A 25 3.34 14.77 -11.37
C SER A 25 3.34 13.23 -11.25
N PRO A 26 2.31 12.61 -10.64
CA PRO A 26 2.32 11.17 -10.33
C PRO A 26 2.42 10.28 -11.57
N TYR A 27 1.88 10.70 -12.69
CA TYR A 27 1.96 9.97 -13.97
C TYR A 27 3.36 9.99 -14.62
N LYS A 28 4.31 10.78 -14.09
CA LYS A 28 5.73 10.70 -14.44
C LYS A 28 6.50 9.70 -13.57
N ALA A 29 5.81 8.95 -12.73
CA ALA A 29 6.44 7.94 -11.90
C ALA A 29 7.03 6.80 -12.74
N LEU A 30 8.19 6.30 -12.34
CA LEU A 30 8.88 5.22 -13.03
C LEU A 30 8.46 3.82 -12.55
N ASN A 31 7.65 3.76 -11.49
CA ASN A 31 7.16 2.52 -10.90
C ASN A 31 6.07 2.82 -9.86
N VAL A 32 5.34 1.77 -9.44
CA VAL A 32 4.24 1.87 -8.48
C VAL A 32 4.67 2.50 -7.15
N SER A 33 5.86 2.22 -6.66
CA SER A 33 6.36 2.83 -5.41
C SER A 33 6.65 4.33 -5.57
N ASP A 34 7.17 4.75 -6.74
CA ASP A 34 7.39 6.17 -7.05
C ASP A 34 6.06 6.90 -7.27
N PHE A 35 5.05 6.21 -7.87
CA PHE A 35 3.70 6.73 -8.00
C PHE A 35 3.12 7.12 -6.63
N TRP A 36 3.13 6.24 -5.64
CA TRP A 36 2.60 6.51 -4.30
C TRP A 36 3.38 7.56 -3.51
N ARG A 37 4.63 7.86 -3.88
CA ARG A 37 5.40 8.99 -3.33
C ARG A 37 4.99 10.34 -3.90
N ARG A 38 4.27 10.35 -5.02
CA ARG A 38 3.85 11.53 -5.77
C ARG A 38 2.34 11.76 -5.72
N TRP A 39 1.58 10.71 -5.41
CA TRP A 39 0.13 10.70 -5.32
C TRP A 39 -0.30 10.83 -3.87
N HIS A 40 -1.17 11.82 -3.60
CA HIS A 40 -1.79 12.07 -2.30
C HIS A 40 -0.76 12.00 -1.14
N ILE A 41 0.30 12.80 -1.24
CA ILE A 41 1.51 12.71 -0.42
C ILE A 41 1.20 12.75 1.08
N SER A 42 0.30 13.64 1.52
CA SER A 42 -0.08 13.75 2.93
C SER A 42 -0.75 12.47 3.44
N LEU A 43 -1.70 11.90 2.70
CA LEU A 43 -2.36 10.64 3.05
C LEU A 43 -1.36 9.48 3.05
N SER A 44 -0.53 9.37 2.02
CA SER A 44 0.48 8.32 1.92
C SER A 44 1.49 8.37 3.07
N THR A 45 1.87 9.58 3.48
CA THR A 45 2.75 9.80 4.64
C THR A 45 2.03 9.43 5.93
N TRP A 46 0.79 9.85 6.10
CA TRP A 46 -0.01 9.52 7.27
C TRP A 46 -0.21 8.00 7.43
N LEU A 47 -0.62 7.31 6.35
CA LEU A 47 -0.76 5.84 6.34
C LEU A 47 0.56 5.15 6.68
N ARG A 48 1.69 5.65 6.17
CA ARG A 48 3.00 5.12 6.51
C ARG A 48 3.31 5.29 7.99
N ASP A 49 3.15 6.50 8.53
CA ASP A 49 3.64 6.87 9.85
C ASP A 49 2.72 6.34 10.97
N TYR A 50 1.41 6.31 10.75
CA TYR A 50 0.42 5.91 11.76
C TYR A 50 -0.13 4.49 11.61
N LEU A 51 0.02 3.86 10.45
CA LEU A 51 -0.39 2.46 10.25
C LEU A 51 0.81 1.56 9.96
N TYR A 52 1.55 1.81 8.88
CA TYR A 52 2.59 0.90 8.41
C TYR A 52 3.73 0.73 9.42
N ILE A 53 4.26 1.81 9.94
CA ILE A 53 5.36 1.77 10.91
C ILE A 53 4.92 1.15 12.23
N PRO A 54 3.79 1.52 12.86
CA PRO A 54 3.31 0.87 14.09
C PRO A 54 2.97 -0.61 13.93
N MET A 55 2.54 -1.06 12.73
CA MET A 55 2.36 -2.48 12.43
C MET A 55 3.67 -3.27 12.34
N GLY A 56 4.84 -2.57 12.40
CA GLY A 56 6.17 -3.19 12.32
C GLY A 56 6.90 -2.93 11.00
N GLY A 57 6.24 -2.30 10.03
CA GLY A 57 6.82 -1.89 8.75
C GLY A 57 7.48 -3.05 7.99
N ASN A 58 8.75 -2.85 7.59
CA ASN A 58 9.55 -3.86 6.89
C ASN A 58 10.25 -4.88 7.82
N ARG A 59 10.10 -4.76 9.14
CA ARG A 59 10.93 -5.53 10.08
C ARG A 59 10.24 -6.78 10.60
N SER A 60 9.00 -6.64 11.10
CA SER A 60 8.27 -7.73 11.76
C SER A 60 6.77 -7.44 11.80
N GLY A 61 5.94 -8.45 12.08
CA GLY A 61 4.57 -8.24 12.52
C GLY A 61 4.54 -7.81 14.00
N SER A 62 3.68 -6.87 14.33
CA SER A 62 3.40 -6.44 15.70
C SER A 62 2.03 -6.98 16.16
N PHE A 63 1.73 -6.88 17.45
CA PHE A 63 0.37 -7.13 17.94
C PHE A 63 -0.66 -6.30 17.18
N PHE A 64 -0.34 -5.04 16.90
CA PHE A 64 -1.20 -4.14 16.14
C PHE A 64 -1.47 -4.64 14.71
N SER A 65 -0.47 -5.24 14.04
CA SER A 65 -0.64 -5.87 12.73
C SER A 65 -1.69 -7.00 12.75
N TYR A 66 -1.59 -7.91 13.72
CA TYR A 66 -2.53 -9.01 13.85
C TYR A 66 -3.93 -8.54 14.26
N PHE A 67 -4.01 -7.55 15.12
CA PHE A 67 -5.27 -6.91 15.50
C PHE A 67 -5.95 -6.24 14.29
N MET A 68 -5.22 -5.46 13.49
CA MET A 68 -5.76 -4.85 12.27
C MET A 68 -6.18 -5.90 11.24
N MET A 69 -5.43 -6.97 11.09
CA MET A 69 -5.80 -8.09 10.23
C MET A 69 -7.12 -8.73 10.67
N PHE A 70 -7.29 -8.96 11.97
CA PHE A 70 -8.55 -9.46 12.53
C PHE A 70 -9.73 -8.52 12.23
N ILE A 71 -9.56 -7.21 12.44
CA ILE A 71 -10.61 -6.21 12.16
C ILE A 71 -10.98 -6.20 10.67
N VAL A 72 -10.01 -6.24 9.77
CA VAL A 72 -10.27 -6.28 8.31
C VAL A 72 -11.01 -7.55 7.92
N ILE A 73 -10.61 -8.73 8.43
CA ILE A 73 -11.27 -10.01 8.17
C ILE A 73 -12.72 -9.98 8.69
N LEU A 74 -12.93 -9.49 9.92
CA LEU A 74 -14.26 -9.35 10.51
C LEU A 74 -15.14 -8.45 9.64
N PHE A 75 -14.63 -7.28 9.24
CA PHE A 75 -15.36 -6.31 8.42
C PHE A 75 -15.72 -6.87 7.05
N VAL A 76 -14.78 -7.53 6.36
CA VAL A 76 -15.02 -8.18 5.07
C VAL A 76 -16.05 -9.30 5.21
N SER A 77 -15.98 -10.09 6.29
CA SER A 77 -16.93 -11.19 6.56
C SER A 77 -18.35 -10.66 6.76
N LEU A 78 -18.50 -9.55 7.49
CA LEU A 78 -19.80 -8.91 7.73
C LEU A 78 -20.41 -8.35 6.44
N ILE A 79 -19.60 -7.70 5.59
CA ILE A 79 -20.09 -7.15 4.32
C ILE A 79 -20.42 -8.27 3.33
N ALA A 80 -19.56 -9.28 3.23
CA ALA A 80 -19.76 -10.41 2.32
C ALA A 80 -20.89 -11.35 2.77
N GLN A 81 -21.35 -11.24 4.00
CA GLN A 81 -22.37 -12.12 4.61
C GLN A 81 -22.08 -13.61 4.37
N SER A 82 -20.80 -13.98 4.40
CA SER A 82 -20.33 -15.32 4.04
C SER A 82 -19.37 -15.88 5.09
N TRP A 83 -19.68 -17.06 5.59
CA TRP A 83 -18.83 -17.79 6.52
C TRP A 83 -17.55 -18.37 5.87
N TYR A 84 -17.52 -18.48 4.55
CA TYR A 84 -16.31 -18.95 3.82
C TYR A 84 -15.16 -17.96 3.95
N VAL A 85 -15.43 -16.67 4.05
CA VAL A 85 -14.38 -15.63 4.13
C VAL A 85 -13.45 -15.85 5.33
N PRO A 86 -13.93 -15.93 6.59
CA PRO A 86 -13.06 -16.17 7.72
C PRO A 86 -12.36 -17.53 7.65
N VAL A 87 -12.99 -18.56 7.10
CA VAL A 87 -12.38 -19.91 6.95
C VAL A 87 -11.20 -19.89 5.97
N ILE A 88 -11.37 -19.25 4.81
CA ILE A 88 -10.29 -19.12 3.82
C ILE A 88 -9.12 -18.31 4.42
N PHE A 89 -9.42 -17.21 5.11
CA PHE A 89 -8.39 -16.41 5.78
C PHE A 89 -7.68 -17.19 6.90
N ALA A 90 -8.40 -17.96 7.70
CA ALA A 90 -7.81 -18.80 8.75
C ALA A 90 -6.87 -19.86 8.15
N GLY A 91 -7.26 -20.49 7.07
CA GLY A 91 -6.42 -21.43 6.33
C GLY A 91 -5.14 -20.76 5.79
N PHE A 92 -5.27 -19.57 5.21
CA PHE A 92 -4.13 -18.81 4.72
C PHE A 92 -3.17 -18.39 5.85
N VAL A 93 -3.70 -17.91 6.97
CA VAL A 93 -2.92 -17.55 8.16
C VAL A 93 -2.19 -18.78 8.73
N LEU A 94 -2.86 -19.93 8.75
CA LEU A 94 -2.24 -21.19 9.22
C LEU A 94 -1.05 -21.59 8.33
N VAL A 95 -1.19 -21.55 7.02
CA VAL A 95 -0.12 -21.85 6.06
C VAL A 95 1.07 -20.90 6.26
N ILE A 96 0.80 -19.61 6.42
CA ILE A 96 1.83 -18.60 6.71
C ILE A 96 2.53 -18.90 8.04
N PHE A 97 1.77 -19.21 9.09
CA PHE A 97 2.31 -19.51 10.41
C PHE A 97 3.22 -20.74 10.38
N LEU A 98 2.80 -21.81 9.71
CA LEU A 98 3.60 -23.00 9.53
C LEU A 98 4.89 -22.71 8.76
N GLY A 99 4.80 -21.99 7.63
CA GLY A 99 5.99 -21.59 6.86
C GLY A 99 6.94 -20.69 7.63
N ALA A 100 6.41 -19.77 8.44
CA ALA A 100 7.19 -18.86 9.27
C ALA A 100 7.97 -19.57 10.40
N ARG A 101 7.56 -20.77 10.79
CA ARG A 101 8.25 -21.58 11.79
C ARG A 101 9.58 -22.16 11.28
N PHE A 102 9.71 -22.32 9.96
CA PHE A 102 10.90 -22.93 9.34
C PHE A 102 11.97 -21.89 8.96
N SER A 103 11.62 -20.61 8.81
CA SER A 103 12.57 -19.58 8.38
C SER A 103 12.22 -18.20 8.93
N SER A 104 13.16 -17.63 9.70
CA SER A 104 13.03 -16.25 10.21
C SER A 104 13.05 -15.19 9.09
N THR A 105 13.75 -15.47 8.00
CA THR A 105 13.79 -14.59 6.82
C THR A 105 12.46 -14.60 6.08
N PHE A 106 11.87 -15.79 5.92
CA PHE A 106 10.55 -15.95 5.32
C PHE A 106 9.48 -15.25 6.20
N LYS A 107 9.53 -15.44 7.52
CA LYS A 107 8.63 -14.74 8.44
C LYS A 107 8.71 -13.22 8.28
N ARG A 108 9.90 -12.64 8.30
CA ARG A 108 10.07 -11.18 8.12
C ARG A 108 9.54 -10.69 6.78
N TRP A 109 9.76 -11.48 5.72
CA TRP A 109 9.25 -11.15 4.40
C TRP A 109 7.72 -11.16 4.37
N ILE A 110 7.07 -12.15 4.95
CA ILE A 110 5.60 -12.24 5.08
C ILE A 110 5.08 -11.06 5.91
N ASP A 111 5.62 -10.85 7.10
CA ASP A 111 5.17 -9.78 8.00
C ASP A 111 5.20 -8.41 7.30
N ALA A 112 6.29 -8.10 6.60
CA ALA A 112 6.44 -6.85 5.86
C ALA A 112 5.42 -6.69 4.72
N ASN A 113 5.08 -7.77 4.02
CA ASN A 113 4.10 -7.72 2.93
C ASN A 113 2.66 -7.71 3.45
N VAL A 114 2.38 -8.39 4.55
CA VAL A 114 1.08 -8.31 5.25
C VAL A 114 0.85 -6.88 5.76
N ASN A 115 1.83 -6.26 6.43
CA ASN A 115 1.73 -4.88 6.88
C ASN A 115 1.45 -3.91 5.72
N LEU A 116 2.13 -4.11 4.58
CA LEU A 116 1.92 -3.31 3.37
C LEU A 116 0.49 -3.49 2.82
N MET A 117 0.04 -4.74 2.67
CA MET A 117 -1.31 -5.07 2.21
C MET A 117 -2.38 -4.49 3.12
N LEU A 118 -2.25 -4.65 4.44
CA LEU A 118 -3.17 -4.09 5.42
C LEU A 118 -3.24 -2.56 5.30
N THR A 119 -2.09 -1.89 5.19
CA THR A 119 -2.03 -0.44 5.03
C THR A 119 -2.80 0.02 3.79
N MET A 120 -2.64 -0.67 2.66
CA MET A 120 -3.32 -0.32 1.41
C MET A 120 -4.81 -0.63 1.45
N VAL A 121 -5.22 -1.75 2.07
CA VAL A 121 -6.64 -2.10 2.27
C VAL A 121 -7.33 -1.10 3.19
N LEU A 122 -6.68 -0.71 4.30
CA LEU A 122 -7.21 0.31 5.22
C LEU A 122 -7.27 1.69 4.54
N GLY A 123 -6.27 2.02 3.70
CA GLY A 123 -6.29 3.21 2.86
C GLY A 123 -7.45 3.18 1.86
N GLY A 124 -7.78 2.02 1.30
CA GLY A 124 -8.97 1.83 0.48
C GLY A 124 -10.26 2.08 1.27
N LEU A 125 -10.41 1.47 2.45
CA LEU A 125 -11.56 1.66 3.34
C LEU A 125 -11.74 3.11 3.79
N TRP A 126 -10.66 3.88 3.87
CA TRP A 126 -10.73 5.31 4.15
C TRP A 126 -11.51 6.09 3.07
N HIS A 127 -11.48 5.63 1.80
CA HIS A 127 -12.26 6.23 0.71
C HIS A 127 -13.76 5.92 0.78
N GLY A 128 -14.16 4.86 1.50
CA GLY A 128 -15.56 4.50 1.70
C GLY A 128 -15.75 3.05 2.13
N ALA A 129 -16.83 2.80 2.86
CA ALA A 129 -17.20 1.48 3.39
C ALA A 129 -17.87 0.60 2.30
N SER A 130 -17.14 0.31 1.23
CA SER A 130 -17.60 -0.52 0.11
C SER A 130 -16.55 -1.56 -0.27
N LEU A 131 -17.00 -2.74 -0.71
CA LEU A 131 -16.14 -3.80 -1.23
C LEU A 131 -15.26 -3.32 -2.38
N ASN A 132 -15.74 -2.41 -3.23
CA ASN A 132 -14.96 -1.85 -4.32
C ASN A 132 -13.69 -1.14 -3.83
N PHE A 133 -13.76 -0.41 -2.72
CA PHE A 133 -12.59 0.26 -2.14
C PHE A 133 -11.63 -0.72 -1.45
N ILE A 134 -12.15 -1.81 -0.88
CA ILE A 134 -11.32 -2.91 -0.36
C ILE A 134 -10.55 -3.56 -1.51
N VAL A 135 -11.24 -3.89 -2.61
CA VAL A 135 -10.62 -4.48 -3.81
C VAL A 135 -9.59 -3.51 -4.41
N TRP A 136 -9.94 -2.22 -4.50
CA TRP A 136 -9.01 -1.20 -4.98
C TRP A 136 -7.74 -1.12 -4.12
N GLY A 137 -7.87 -1.07 -2.80
CA GLY A 137 -6.75 -1.07 -1.87
C GLY A 137 -5.91 -2.35 -1.97
N ALA A 138 -6.57 -3.52 -2.07
CA ALA A 138 -5.90 -4.80 -2.22
C ALA A 138 -5.11 -4.89 -3.54
N LEU A 139 -5.65 -4.43 -4.66
CA LEU A 139 -4.96 -4.41 -5.95
C LEU A 139 -3.72 -3.50 -5.92
N ASN A 140 -3.83 -2.32 -5.31
CA ASN A 140 -2.69 -1.41 -5.15
C ASN A 140 -1.61 -2.00 -4.23
N GLY A 141 -2.02 -2.62 -3.11
CA GLY A 141 -1.12 -3.34 -2.21
C GLY A 141 -0.41 -4.49 -2.91
N PHE A 142 -1.15 -5.29 -3.67
CA PHE A 142 -0.61 -6.39 -4.48
C PHE A 142 0.41 -5.89 -5.51
N GLY A 143 0.09 -4.80 -6.22
CA GLY A 143 1.02 -4.17 -7.17
C GLY A 143 2.34 -3.76 -6.52
N LEU A 144 2.30 -3.22 -5.28
CA LEU A 144 3.50 -2.88 -4.52
C LEU A 144 4.30 -4.12 -4.08
N VAL A 145 3.63 -5.20 -3.67
CA VAL A 145 4.28 -6.48 -3.32
C VAL A 145 4.96 -7.08 -4.55
N VAL A 146 4.26 -7.14 -5.69
CA VAL A 146 4.82 -7.63 -6.96
C VAL A 146 6.01 -6.78 -7.39
N TYR A 147 5.89 -5.46 -7.32
CA TYR A 147 7.01 -4.57 -7.63
C TYR A 147 8.23 -4.82 -6.72
N LYS A 148 8.01 -5.03 -5.42
CA LYS A 148 9.07 -5.35 -4.46
C LYS A 148 9.78 -6.67 -4.79
N LEU A 149 9.03 -7.70 -5.20
CA LEU A 149 9.57 -8.97 -5.68
C LEU A 149 10.37 -8.77 -6.97
N PHE A 150 9.77 -8.10 -7.96
CA PHE A 150 10.39 -7.86 -9.25
C PHE A 150 11.69 -7.06 -9.12
N LYS A 151 11.73 -6.04 -8.26
CA LYS A 151 12.93 -5.25 -8.00
C LYS A 151 14.11 -6.08 -7.48
N ASN A 152 13.84 -7.14 -6.72
CA ASN A 152 14.87 -8.01 -6.16
C ASN A 152 15.40 -9.03 -7.18
N ILE A 153 14.63 -9.35 -8.21
CA ILE A 153 14.96 -10.38 -9.23
C ILE A 153 15.44 -9.72 -10.51
N SER A 154 14.97 -8.50 -10.81
CA SER A 154 15.21 -7.84 -12.08
C SER A 154 16.62 -7.25 -12.17
N PRO A 155 17.38 -7.57 -13.24
CA PRO A 155 18.65 -6.91 -13.55
C PRO A 155 18.45 -5.43 -13.95
N TRP A 156 17.21 -4.97 -14.13
CA TRP A 156 16.86 -3.61 -14.57
C TRP A 156 16.60 -2.64 -13.41
N GLY A 157 17.01 -3.00 -12.19
CA GLY A 157 16.89 -2.14 -11.00
C GLY A 157 17.78 -0.89 -11.02
N ASP A 158 18.75 -0.81 -11.93
CA ASP A 158 19.64 0.34 -12.06
C ASP A 158 18.96 1.50 -12.80
N LYS A 159 18.53 2.50 -12.03
CA LYS A 159 17.86 3.71 -12.54
C LYS A 159 18.77 4.64 -13.34
N SER A 160 20.08 4.41 -13.33
CA SER A 160 21.06 5.22 -14.07
C SER A 160 20.97 4.98 -15.58
N LYS A 161 20.46 3.82 -16.01
CA LYS A 161 20.37 3.46 -17.42
C LYS A 161 19.11 4.03 -18.04
N TRP A 162 19.26 4.78 -19.14
CA TRP A 162 18.18 5.47 -19.83
C TRP A 162 17.00 4.54 -20.25
N TYR A 163 17.31 3.33 -20.70
CA TYR A 163 16.30 2.35 -21.12
C TYR A 163 15.43 1.85 -19.96
N ASN A 164 15.97 1.75 -18.73
CA ASN A 164 15.19 1.41 -17.55
C ASN A 164 14.20 2.51 -17.18
N ARG A 165 14.57 3.76 -17.48
CA ARG A 165 13.71 4.92 -17.29
C ARG A 165 12.55 4.93 -18.30
N THR A 166 12.84 4.62 -19.56
CA THR A 166 11.82 4.55 -20.63
C THR A 166 10.82 3.43 -20.38
N ILE A 167 11.30 2.21 -20.06
CA ILE A 167 10.44 1.07 -19.72
C ILE A 167 9.57 1.36 -18.48
N GLY A 168 10.14 2.00 -17.46
CA GLY A 168 9.39 2.42 -16.28
C GLY A 168 8.23 3.36 -16.61
N LEU A 169 8.43 4.32 -17.50
CA LEU A 169 7.40 5.24 -17.97
C LEU A 169 6.28 4.54 -18.77
N THR A 170 6.62 3.55 -19.61
CA THR A 170 5.61 2.82 -20.40
C THR A 170 4.77 1.85 -19.58
N ILE A 171 5.24 1.38 -18.44
CA ILE A 171 4.48 0.49 -17.55
C ILE A 171 3.56 1.27 -16.61
N THR A 172 3.84 2.55 -16.36
CA THR A 172 3.07 3.40 -15.42
C THR A 172 2.03 4.29 -16.11
N LEU A 173 2.00 4.34 -17.43
CA LEU A 173 0.97 4.97 -18.26
C LEU A 173 -0.15 3.99 -18.59
#